data_b7554627247580f1bc5be1e88bf74414
#
_entry.id   b7554627247580f1bc5be1e88bf74414
#
_cell.length_a   1.000
_cell.length_b   1.000
_cell.length_c   1.000
_cell.angle_alpha   90.00
_cell.angle_beta   90.00
_cell.angle_gamma   90.00
#
_symmetry.space_group_name_H-M   'P 1'
#
loop_
_entity.id
_entity.type
_entity.pdbx_description
1 polymer ?
#
loop_
_entity_poly.entity_id
_entity_poly.type
_entity_poly.pdbx_seq_one_letter_code
_entity_poly.pdbx_strand_id
1 'polypeptide(L)'
;MNNKISDFVPELKESNKKDLSIKELLYHQSGVTPTINFYLDAIDKDSYKGSLYSSAKNATHPVRFDAKTYVRNDFKYLPDIVSDTRKPGFTTEVARNFYVSDSFKDTILQDIKKSRLGTRGRYVYSCVNFIMLKMMVENLMRSPMDQLLRDDFYSGLGAWHTTYNPLKRMDTLQIVPTEQDGFVRRQLLRGYVHDEAAAFQGGVSGNAGLFSNANDLAKVLQLMLNQGTYGGERYLSLETSRLFTQSKSPTCRRGLGFDKPVIGNPKASPCGALAPASVYGHTGFTGTCFWVDPDNQLIYIFLSNRVNPSRANNKLGSLDIRTRIQDAIYKAIDRKSQKDS
;
A
#
# COMPACT_ATOMS: atom_id res chain seq x y z
N MET A 1 10.20 -15.85 11.16
CA MET A 1 8.77 -15.53 10.95
C MET A 1 7.92 -15.59 12.23
N ASN A 2 8.29 -16.39 13.20
CA ASN A 2 7.57 -16.51 14.50
C ASN A 2 8.04 -15.49 15.57
N ASN A 3 9.05 -14.71 15.27
CA ASN A 3 9.50 -13.61 16.13
C ASN A 3 8.37 -12.61 16.34
N LYS A 4 8.35 -11.99 17.51
CA LYS A 4 7.36 -10.97 17.85
C LYS A 4 7.74 -9.62 17.23
N ILE A 5 6.75 -8.83 16.85
CA ILE A 5 7.00 -7.46 16.36
C ILE A 5 7.71 -6.61 17.41
N SER A 6 7.43 -6.82 18.68
CA SER A 6 8.04 -6.08 19.79
C SER A 6 9.52 -6.40 20.02
N ASP A 7 10.05 -7.48 19.43
CA ASP A 7 11.47 -7.77 19.44
C ASP A 7 12.25 -6.76 18.57
N PHE A 8 11.59 -6.18 17.58
CA PHE A 8 12.16 -5.24 16.61
C PHE A 8 11.63 -3.81 16.75
N VAL A 9 10.46 -3.64 17.35
CA VAL A 9 9.83 -2.35 17.64
C VAL A 9 9.58 -2.29 19.16
N PRO A 10 10.60 -1.93 19.95
CA PRO A 10 10.55 -1.98 21.42
C PRO A 10 9.41 -1.16 22.02
N GLU A 11 8.99 -0.11 21.34
CA GLU A 11 7.89 0.77 21.75
C GLU A 11 6.55 0.02 21.86
N LEU A 12 6.40 -1.12 21.17
CA LEU A 12 5.21 -1.95 21.22
C LEU A 12 5.18 -2.92 22.42
N LYS A 13 6.26 -3.04 23.21
CA LYS A 13 6.35 -3.97 24.35
C LYS A 13 5.23 -3.74 25.38
N GLU A 14 4.85 -2.48 25.59
CA GLU A 14 3.79 -2.07 26.50
C GLU A 14 2.46 -1.82 25.78
N SER A 15 2.14 -2.63 24.80
CA SER A 15 0.89 -2.53 24.05
C SER A 15 0.26 -3.92 23.88
N ASN A 16 -1.01 -3.95 23.48
CA ASN A 16 -1.70 -5.19 23.14
C ASN A 16 -1.16 -5.83 21.83
N LYS A 17 -0.17 -5.21 21.14
CA LYS A 17 0.49 -5.72 19.95
C LYS A 17 1.79 -6.47 20.25
N LYS A 18 2.26 -6.46 21.50
CA LYS A 18 3.58 -7.01 21.89
C LYS A 18 3.83 -8.45 21.41
N ASP A 19 2.79 -9.29 21.38
CA ASP A 19 2.90 -10.72 21.08
C ASP A 19 2.50 -11.06 19.63
N LEU A 20 2.31 -10.07 18.76
CA LEU A 20 2.00 -10.32 17.36
C LEU A 20 3.26 -10.81 16.63
N SER A 21 3.14 -11.94 15.93
CA SER A 21 4.24 -12.46 15.12
C SER A 21 4.34 -11.76 13.75
N ILE A 22 5.54 -11.71 13.20
CA ILE A 22 5.78 -11.21 11.83
C ILE A 22 4.90 -11.96 10.82
N LYS A 23 4.72 -13.26 11.02
CA LYS A 23 3.88 -14.10 10.16
C LYS A 23 2.41 -13.68 10.18
N GLU A 24 1.85 -13.37 11.35
CA GLU A 24 0.47 -12.91 11.48
C GLU A 24 0.26 -11.56 10.77
N LEU A 25 1.24 -10.65 10.87
CA LEU A 25 1.19 -9.36 10.18
C LEU A 25 1.18 -9.56 8.66
N LEU A 26 2.09 -10.37 8.12
CA LEU A 26 2.21 -10.65 6.69
C LEU A 26 0.97 -11.36 6.11
N TYR A 27 0.33 -12.24 6.88
CA TYR A 27 -0.91 -12.92 6.48
C TYR A 27 -2.18 -12.10 6.71
N HIS A 28 -2.08 -10.90 7.31
CA HIS A 28 -3.23 -10.12 7.77
C HIS A 28 -4.14 -10.92 8.73
N GLN A 29 -3.53 -11.68 9.63
CA GLN A 29 -4.20 -12.51 10.64
C GLN A 29 -3.90 -12.04 12.08
N SER A 30 -3.35 -10.86 12.21
CA SER A 30 -2.91 -10.26 13.48
C SER A 30 -4.06 -9.77 14.37
N GLY A 31 -5.25 -9.54 13.81
CA GLY A 31 -6.36 -8.89 14.51
C GLY A 31 -6.21 -7.38 14.68
N VAL A 32 -5.16 -6.79 14.11
CA VAL A 32 -4.97 -5.33 14.12
C VAL A 32 -6.03 -4.65 13.28
N THR A 33 -6.50 -3.47 13.74
CA THR A 33 -7.50 -2.66 13.03
C THR A 33 -7.10 -2.43 11.56
N PRO A 34 -8.05 -2.44 10.61
CA PRO A 34 -7.76 -2.28 9.18
C PRO A 34 -7.03 -0.99 8.84
N THR A 35 -7.47 0.12 9.42
CA THR A 35 -6.93 1.47 9.17
C THR A 35 -6.95 2.30 10.45
N ILE A 36 -6.05 3.29 10.52
CA ILE A 36 -6.08 4.37 11.49
C ILE A 36 -6.00 5.68 10.70
N ASN A 37 -6.97 6.56 10.91
CA ASN A 37 -7.05 7.84 10.22
C ASN A 37 -6.26 8.90 10.99
N PHE A 38 -4.94 8.82 10.98
CA PHE A 38 -4.04 9.71 11.74
C PHE A 38 -4.31 11.19 11.51
N TYR A 39 -4.81 11.58 10.32
CA TYR A 39 -5.16 12.97 10.03
C TYR A 39 -6.23 13.55 10.94
N LEU A 40 -7.02 12.70 11.63
CA LEU A 40 -8.05 13.17 12.58
C LEU A 40 -7.46 13.87 13.80
N ASP A 41 -6.24 13.50 14.18
CA ASP A 41 -5.53 14.14 15.30
C ASP A 41 -4.89 15.46 14.90
N ALA A 42 -4.82 15.75 13.62
CA ALA A 42 -4.38 17.05 13.12
C ALA A 42 -5.53 18.05 12.92
N ILE A 43 -6.78 17.59 13.03
CA ILE A 43 -7.96 18.46 12.84
C ILE A 43 -8.34 19.12 14.16
N ASP A 44 -8.49 20.44 14.13
CA ASP A 44 -9.08 21.21 15.21
C ASP A 44 -10.58 20.93 15.32
N LYS A 45 -10.97 20.16 16.35
CA LYS A 45 -12.35 19.73 16.59
C LYS A 45 -13.26 20.89 16.99
N ASP A 46 -12.74 21.98 17.48
CA ASP A 46 -13.49 23.18 17.86
C ASP A 46 -13.77 24.09 16.66
N SER A 47 -13.08 23.84 15.54
CA SER A 47 -13.25 24.62 14.30
C SER A 47 -14.55 24.30 13.53
N TYR A 48 -15.27 23.26 13.92
CA TYR A 48 -16.53 22.85 13.26
C TYR A 48 -17.52 22.22 14.25
N LYS A 49 -18.79 22.14 13.84
CA LYS A 49 -19.85 21.50 14.64
C LYS A 49 -20.40 20.26 13.95
N GLY A 50 -20.68 19.22 14.73
CA GLY A 50 -21.27 17.97 14.23
C GLY A 50 -20.23 16.98 13.66
N SER A 51 -20.65 16.14 12.73
CA SER A 51 -19.79 15.10 12.14
C SER A 51 -18.95 15.62 10.99
N LEU A 52 -17.77 15.04 10.77
CA LEU A 52 -16.98 15.21 9.54
C LEU A 52 -17.59 14.50 8.33
N TYR A 53 -18.41 13.49 8.57
CA TYR A 53 -18.95 12.60 7.55
C TYR A 53 -20.47 12.62 7.52
N SER A 54 -21.03 12.44 6.30
CA SER A 54 -22.47 12.31 6.05
C SER A 54 -22.72 11.23 4.99
N SER A 55 -23.83 10.51 5.08
CA SER A 55 -24.27 9.58 4.04
C SER A 55 -24.92 10.30 2.84
N ALA A 56 -25.25 11.57 2.99
CA ALA A 56 -25.88 12.38 1.94
C ALA A 56 -25.16 13.70 1.73
N LYS A 57 -25.13 14.17 0.47
CA LYS A 57 -24.64 15.50 0.13
C LYS A 57 -25.58 16.56 0.69
N ASN A 58 -25.02 17.57 1.36
CA ASN A 58 -25.76 18.73 1.88
C ASN A 58 -24.84 19.97 1.93
N ALA A 59 -25.33 21.09 2.43
CA ALA A 59 -24.58 22.35 2.48
C ALA A 59 -23.30 22.25 3.31
N THR A 60 -23.29 21.47 4.39
CA THR A 60 -22.11 21.29 5.26
C THR A 60 -21.17 20.15 4.80
N HIS A 61 -21.66 19.23 3.98
CA HIS A 61 -20.91 18.09 3.44
C HIS A 61 -20.96 18.08 1.91
N PRO A 62 -20.31 19.07 1.26
CA PRO A 62 -20.42 19.25 -0.19
C PRO A 62 -19.52 18.30 -0.99
N VAL A 63 -18.48 17.76 -0.37
CA VAL A 63 -17.43 16.98 -1.04
C VAL A 63 -17.76 15.48 -0.99
N ARG A 64 -17.76 14.84 -2.14
CA ARG A 64 -17.90 13.38 -2.23
C ARG A 64 -16.57 12.72 -1.89
N PHE A 65 -16.56 11.94 -0.82
CA PHE A 65 -15.35 11.23 -0.36
C PHE A 65 -15.22 9.84 -1.01
N ASP A 66 -16.30 9.07 -0.99
CA ASP A 66 -16.37 7.76 -1.66
C ASP A 66 -17.74 7.51 -2.27
N ALA A 67 -18.08 6.26 -2.60
CA ALA A 67 -19.34 5.91 -3.22
C ALA A 67 -20.58 6.23 -2.35
N LYS A 68 -20.41 6.25 -1.02
CA LYS A 68 -21.50 6.35 -0.03
C LYS A 68 -21.34 7.48 0.98
N THR A 69 -20.20 8.18 0.96
CA THR A 69 -19.80 9.13 2.01
C THR A 69 -19.54 10.50 1.41
N TYR A 70 -20.07 11.52 2.04
CA TYR A 70 -19.76 12.93 1.80
C TYR A 70 -19.06 13.51 3.02
N VAL A 71 -18.22 14.50 2.82
CA VAL A 71 -17.41 15.10 3.87
C VAL A 71 -17.50 16.62 3.82
N ARG A 72 -17.32 17.23 4.97
CA ARG A 72 -17.09 18.66 5.06
C ARG A 72 -15.62 18.97 4.82
N ASN A 73 -15.32 20.18 4.41
CA ASN A 73 -13.97 20.67 4.17
C ASN A 73 -13.73 22.07 4.74
N ASP A 74 -14.61 22.52 5.64
CA ASP A 74 -14.58 23.81 6.29
C ASP A 74 -13.89 23.79 7.68
N PHE A 75 -13.41 22.62 8.13
CA PHE A 75 -12.61 22.50 9.34
C PHE A 75 -11.22 23.11 9.17
N LYS A 76 -10.60 23.46 10.29
CA LYS A 76 -9.20 23.91 10.37
C LYS A 76 -8.29 22.81 10.91
N TYR A 77 -7.01 22.94 10.67
CA TYR A 77 -5.98 22.13 11.30
C TYR A 77 -5.42 22.82 12.53
N LEU A 78 -4.94 22.03 13.47
CA LEU A 78 -4.21 22.51 14.66
C LEU A 78 -2.88 23.13 14.20
N PRO A 79 -2.60 24.40 14.55
CA PRO A 79 -1.43 25.12 14.04
C PRO A 79 -0.08 24.63 14.61
N ASP A 80 -0.12 23.88 15.71
CA ASP A 80 1.02 23.18 16.30
C ASP A 80 1.30 21.82 15.63
N ILE A 81 0.36 21.31 14.82
CA ILE A 81 0.49 20.04 14.10
C ILE A 81 0.64 20.27 12.59
N VAL A 82 0.01 21.26 11.99
CA VAL A 82 0.04 21.51 10.54
C VAL A 82 0.53 22.91 10.23
N SER A 83 1.39 23.00 9.21
CA SER A 83 1.89 24.26 8.64
C SER A 83 1.73 24.24 7.11
N ASP A 84 1.43 25.38 6.53
CA ASP A 84 1.40 25.60 5.08
C ASP A 84 2.78 25.90 4.48
N THR A 85 3.78 26.10 5.35
CA THR A 85 5.16 26.40 4.99
C THR A 85 6.11 25.44 5.68
N ARG A 86 7.20 25.10 5.00
CA ARG A 86 8.32 24.35 5.59
C ARG A 86 9.08 25.25 6.56
N LYS A 87 9.25 24.81 7.79
CA LYS A 87 9.98 25.53 8.85
C LYS A 87 10.55 24.53 9.86
N PRO A 88 11.45 24.94 10.77
CA PRO A 88 11.94 24.07 11.83
C PRO A 88 10.79 23.42 12.60
N GLY A 89 10.85 22.10 12.80
CA GLY A 89 9.80 21.30 13.43
C GLY A 89 8.63 20.91 12.49
N PHE A 90 8.62 21.39 11.25
CA PHE A 90 7.60 21.08 10.21
C PHE A 90 8.30 20.75 8.90
N THR A 91 9.05 19.66 8.87
CA THR A 91 9.82 19.24 7.69
C THR A 91 9.16 18.08 6.93
N THR A 92 8.17 17.42 7.53
CA THR A 92 7.45 16.28 6.96
C THR A 92 6.36 16.77 6.00
N GLU A 93 6.64 16.68 4.69
CA GLU A 93 5.71 17.11 3.64
C GLU A 93 4.66 16.03 3.38
N VAL A 94 3.38 16.40 3.45
CA VAL A 94 2.20 15.54 3.21
C VAL A 94 1.61 15.78 1.81
N ALA A 95 1.66 17.04 1.38
CA ALA A 95 1.28 17.52 0.04
C ALA A 95 1.91 18.89 -0.18
N ARG A 96 1.77 19.49 -1.37
CA ARG A 96 2.33 20.81 -1.65
C ARG A 96 1.78 21.85 -0.68
N ASN A 97 2.69 22.56 0.00
CA ASN A 97 2.34 23.56 1.03
C ASN A 97 1.48 22.96 2.17
N PHE A 98 1.77 21.71 2.54
CA PHE A 98 1.12 21.04 3.65
C PHE A 98 2.17 20.19 4.36
N TYR A 99 2.58 20.61 5.54
CA TYR A 99 3.61 19.99 6.36
C TYR A 99 3.01 19.61 7.70
N VAL A 100 3.40 18.45 8.22
CA VAL A 100 3.06 18.08 9.61
C VAL A 100 4.28 18.20 10.50
N SER A 101 4.02 18.42 11.79
CA SER A 101 5.04 18.46 12.83
C SER A 101 5.91 17.21 12.81
N ASP A 102 7.21 17.38 12.96
CA ASP A 102 8.17 16.26 12.98
C ASP A 102 7.93 15.33 14.19
N SER A 103 7.27 15.81 15.24
CA SER A 103 6.82 15.01 16.38
C SER A 103 5.55 14.20 16.11
N PHE A 104 4.84 14.42 14.99
CA PHE A 104 3.60 13.71 14.68
C PHE A 104 3.78 12.20 14.54
N LYS A 105 5.00 11.74 14.24
CA LYS A 105 5.38 10.32 14.28
C LYS A 105 5.10 9.66 15.64
N ASP A 106 5.20 10.43 16.73
CA ASP A 106 4.95 9.93 18.08
C ASP A 106 3.44 9.74 18.30
N THR A 107 2.60 10.63 17.76
CA THR A 107 1.15 10.48 17.71
C THR A 107 0.76 9.21 16.94
N ILE A 108 1.32 9.00 15.74
CA ILE A 108 1.09 7.78 14.94
C ILE A 108 1.43 6.52 15.76
N LEU A 109 2.56 6.50 16.44
CA LEU A 109 2.97 5.38 17.29
C LEU A 109 1.98 5.16 18.44
N GLN A 110 1.55 6.23 19.13
CA GLN A 110 0.57 6.14 20.22
C GLN A 110 -0.78 5.62 19.72
N ASP A 111 -1.24 6.05 18.57
CA ASP A 111 -2.48 5.57 17.96
C ASP A 111 -2.40 4.08 17.64
N ILE A 112 -1.29 3.64 17.08
CA ILE A 112 -1.05 2.21 16.87
C ILE A 112 -1.09 1.46 18.19
N LYS A 113 -0.37 1.92 19.22
CA LYS A 113 -0.33 1.28 20.55
C LYS A 113 -1.72 1.17 21.18
N LYS A 114 -2.52 2.22 21.13
CA LYS A 114 -3.86 2.33 21.72
C LYS A 114 -4.94 1.65 20.90
N SER A 115 -4.72 1.43 19.60
CA SER A 115 -5.74 0.88 18.71
C SER A 115 -6.22 -0.49 19.18
N ARG A 116 -7.51 -0.77 18.93
CA ARG A 116 -8.13 -2.05 19.29
C ARG A 116 -7.44 -3.21 18.59
N LEU A 117 -7.25 -4.29 19.30
CA LEU A 117 -6.87 -5.60 18.77
C LEU A 117 -8.11 -6.49 18.72
N GLY A 118 -8.45 -6.98 17.52
CA GLY A 118 -9.52 -7.94 17.30
C GLY A 118 -9.03 -9.40 17.42
N THR A 119 -9.79 -10.32 16.86
CA THR A 119 -9.48 -11.76 16.92
C THR A 119 -8.29 -12.09 16.02
N ARG A 120 -7.23 -12.64 16.61
CA ARG A 120 -6.05 -13.18 15.92
C ARG A 120 -6.40 -14.46 15.17
N GLY A 121 -5.67 -14.77 14.11
CA GLY A 121 -5.87 -15.96 13.28
C GLY A 121 -6.96 -15.78 12.19
N ARG A 122 -7.87 -14.81 12.35
CA ARG A 122 -8.87 -14.46 11.34
C ARG A 122 -8.27 -13.50 10.32
N TYR A 123 -8.49 -13.75 9.04
CA TYR A 123 -8.11 -12.82 7.97
C TYR A 123 -8.92 -11.52 8.03
N VAL A 124 -8.24 -10.43 8.29
CA VAL A 124 -8.76 -9.05 8.18
C VAL A 124 -7.63 -8.19 7.60
N TYR A 125 -7.80 -7.73 6.36
CA TYR A 125 -6.81 -6.86 5.72
C TYR A 125 -6.55 -5.61 6.57
N SER A 126 -5.28 -5.32 6.86
CA SER A 126 -4.88 -4.17 7.69
C SER A 126 -3.65 -3.49 7.12
N CYS A 127 -3.80 -2.22 6.77
CA CYS A 127 -2.69 -1.34 6.40
C CYS A 127 -1.72 -1.16 7.57
N VAL A 128 -2.22 -1.14 8.81
CA VAL A 128 -1.42 -0.94 10.03
C VAL A 128 -0.39 -2.05 10.22
N ASN A 129 -0.68 -3.28 9.77
CA ASN A 129 0.31 -4.37 9.79
C ASN A 129 1.59 -3.98 9.05
N PHE A 130 1.45 -3.41 7.85
CA PHE A 130 2.59 -3.04 7.02
C PHE A 130 3.27 -1.75 7.48
N ILE A 131 2.54 -0.86 8.15
CA ILE A 131 3.14 0.28 8.87
C ILE A 131 4.08 -0.23 9.98
N MET A 132 3.64 -1.20 10.78
CA MET A 132 4.48 -1.80 11.82
C MET A 132 5.67 -2.59 11.23
N LEU A 133 5.47 -3.29 10.10
CA LEU A 133 6.56 -3.98 9.39
C LEU A 133 7.60 -3.00 8.84
N LYS A 134 7.19 -1.83 8.35
CA LYS A 134 8.12 -0.75 7.98
C LYS A 134 8.94 -0.31 9.18
N MET A 135 8.31 -0.04 10.33
CA MET A 135 9.02 0.33 11.57
C MET A 135 10.05 -0.75 11.95
N MET A 136 9.66 -2.02 11.86
CA MET A 136 10.57 -3.16 12.10
C MET A 136 11.79 -3.11 11.16
N VAL A 137 11.57 -2.94 9.86
CA VAL A 137 12.66 -2.91 8.88
C VAL A 137 13.61 -1.75 9.14
N GLU A 138 13.08 -0.55 9.40
CA GLU A 138 13.89 0.64 9.67
C GLU A 138 14.69 0.51 10.97
N ASN A 139 14.11 -0.06 12.04
CA ASN A 139 14.82 -0.31 13.28
C ASN A 139 15.90 -1.38 13.13
N LEU A 140 15.60 -2.47 12.42
CA LEU A 140 16.55 -3.57 12.19
C LEU A 140 17.73 -3.12 11.36
N MET A 141 17.47 -2.40 10.28
CA MET A 141 18.49 -1.96 9.32
C MET A 141 19.13 -0.61 9.70
N ARG A 142 18.57 0.11 10.67
CA ARG A 142 19.01 1.46 11.09
C ARG A 142 19.10 2.45 9.92
N SER A 143 18.17 2.33 8.99
CA SER A 143 18.12 3.15 7.78
C SER A 143 16.68 3.33 7.31
N PRO A 144 16.32 4.49 6.73
CA PRO A 144 15.00 4.70 6.14
C PRO A 144 14.69 3.69 5.03
N MET A 145 13.46 3.18 5.00
CA MET A 145 13.05 2.12 4.08
C MET A 145 13.21 2.52 2.60
N ASP A 146 12.94 3.77 2.25
CA ASP A 146 13.10 4.27 0.87
C ASP A 146 14.56 4.28 0.41
N GLN A 147 15.51 4.54 1.33
CA GLN A 147 16.95 4.45 1.05
C GLN A 147 17.38 3.00 0.88
N LEU A 148 16.99 2.10 1.81
CA LEU A 148 17.28 0.68 1.72
C LEU A 148 16.82 0.08 0.39
N LEU A 149 15.56 0.32 0.03
CA LEU A 149 15.01 -0.24 -1.20
C LEU A 149 15.70 0.32 -2.45
N ARG A 150 16.07 1.60 -2.44
CA ARG A 150 16.81 2.21 -3.53
C ARG A 150 18.20 1.60 -3.67
N ASP A 151 18.94 1.53 -2.56
CA ASP A 151 20.37 1.18 -2.56
C ASP A 151 20.57 -0.33 -2.74
N ASP A 152 19.78 -1.16 -2.07
CA ASP A 152 19.93 -2.61 -2.10
C ASP A 152 19.22 -3.27 -3.30
N PHE A 153 18.22 -2.61 -3.91
CA PHE A 153 17.41 -3.21 -4.96
C PHE A 153 17.27 -2.32 -6.21
N TYR A 154 16.59 -1.18 -6.11
CA TYR A 154 16.14 -0.45 -7.30
C TYR A 154 17.27 0.06 -8.17
N SER A 155 18.37 0.52 -7.57
CA SER A 155 19.55 0.98 -8.30
C SER A 155 20.23 -0.16 -9.06
N GLY A 156 20.49 -1.29 -8.41
CA GLY A 156 21.09 -2.47 -9.05
C GLY A 156 20.20 -3.10 -10.13
N LEU A 157 18.87 -3.05 -9.96
CA LEU A 157 17.91 -3.50 -10.96
C LEU A 157 17.76 -2.51 -12.14
N GLY A 158 18.31 -1.31 -12.06
CA GLY A 158 18.07 -0.24 -13.03
C GLY A 158 16.61 0.26 -13.01
N ALA A 159 15.91 0.13 -11.88
CA ALA A 159 14.51 0.53 -11.71
C ALA A 159 14.42 1.98 -11.21
N TRP A 160 14.96 2.92 -11.98
CA TRP A 160 15.22 4.31 -11.58
C TRP A 160 13.97 5.13 -11.26
N HIS A 161 12.81 4.78 -11.83
CA HIS A 161 11.52 5.44 -11.58
C HIS A 161 10.70 4.74 -10.50
N THR A 162 11.21 3.66 -9.89
CA THR A 162 10.59 3.04 -8.73
C THR A 162 11.09 3.74 -7.47
N THR A 163 10.23 4.53 -6.83
CA THR A 163 10.65 5.39 -5.72
C THR A 163 9.48 5.83 -4.84
N TYR A 164 9.78 6.17 -3.61
CA TYR A 164 8.92 6.99 -2.78
C TYR A 164 9.17 8.47 -3.08
N ASN A 165 8.17 9.32 -2.81
CA ASN A 165 8.29 10.79 -2.98
C ASN A 165 8.94 11.20 -4.30
N PRO A 166 8.35 10.85 -5.46
CA PRO A 166 9.00 10.98 -6.76
C PRO A 166 9.36 12.43 -7.13
N LEU A 167 8.68 13.43 -6.56
CA LEU A 167 8.97 14.86 -6.80
C LEU A 167 10.37 15.29 -6.33
N LYS A 168 11.05 14.50 -5.50
CA LYS A 168 12.46 14.72 -5.14
C LYS A 168 13.42 14.42 -6.29
N ARG A 169 12.98 13.71 -7.35
CA ARG A 169 13.83 13.15 -8.41
C ARG A 169 13.28 13.32 -9.83
N MET A 170 11.99 13.60 -9.97
CA MET A 170 11.28 13.63 -11.25
C MET A 170 10.50 14.92 -11.40
N ASP A 171 10.36 15.37 -12.65
CA ASP A 171 9.45 16.46 -12.98
C ASP A 171 7.98 16.02 -12.76
N THR A 172 7.17 16.96 -12.29
CA THR A 172 5.73 16.76 -12.10
C THR A 172 5.03 16.25 -13.36
N LEU A 173 5.47 16.68 -14.55
CA LEU A 173 4.89 16.27 -15.83
C LEU A 173 5.11 14.78 -16.16
N GLN A 174 6.11 14.16 -15.56
CA GLN A 174 6.39 12.71 -15.71
C GLN A 174 5.50 11.84 -14.83
N ILE A 175 4.72 12.44 -13.93
CA ILE A 175 3.92 11.72 -12.94
C ILE A 175 2.44 11.95 -13.25
N VAL A 176 1.67 10.87 -13.38
CA VAL A 176 0.22 10.96 -13.56
C VAL A 176 -0.45 11.48 -12.28
N PRO A 177 -1.50 12.32 -12.39
CA PRO A 177 -2.25 12.76 -11.21
C PRO A 177 -2.95 11.58 -10.54
N THR A 178 -2.95 11.59 -9.21
CA THR A 178 -3.55 10.52 -8.42
C THR A 178 -5.02 10.79 -8.16
N GLU A 179 -5.35 11.89 -7.51
CA GLU A 179 -6.71 12.23 -7.09
C GLU A 179 -6.86 13.75 -6.92
N GLN A 180 -8.06 14.27 -7.17
CA GLN A 180 -8.48 15.58 -6.67
C GLN A 180 -8.97 15.38 -5.23
N ASP A 181 -8.07 15.51 -4.25
CA ASP A 181 -8.42 15.42 -2.84
C ASP A 181 -9.18 16.68 -2.40
N GLY A 182 -10.45 16.54 -2.19
CA GLY A 182 -11.31 17.64 -1.70
C GLY A 182 -11.46 17.69 -0.18
N PHE A 183 -10.86 16.75 0.55
CA PHE A 183 -11.09 16.59 1.99
C PHE A 183 -9.85 16.95 2.82
N VAL A 184 -8.84 16.08 2.83
CA VAL A 184 -7.70 16.22 3.74
C VAL A 184 -6.69 17.23 3.19
N ARG A 185 -6.18 17.05 1.96
CA ARG A 185 -5.13 17.90 1.40
C ARG A 185 -5.66 19.03 0.53
N ARG A 186 -6.92 18.95 0.11
CA ARG A 186 -7.70 19.97 -0.61
C ARG A 186 -7.02 20.47 -1.89
N GLN A 187 -6.35 19.55 -2.62
CA GLN A 187 -5.62 19.85 -3.83
C GLN A 187 -5.55 18.64 -4.77
N LEU A 188 -5.13 18.88 -6.01
CA LEU A 188 -4.77 17.82 -6.93
C LEU A 188 -3.48 17.15 -6.44
N LEU A 189 -3.57 15.86 -6.13
CA LEU A 189 -2.42 15.06 -5.75
C LEU A 189 -1.71 14.56 -7.01
N ARG A 190 -0.46 15.00 -7.19
CA ARG A 190 0.44 14.52 -8.23
C ARG A 190 1.85 14.41 -7.65
N GLY A 191 2.38 13.18 -7.63
CA GLY A 191 3.66 12.89 -6.98
C GLY A 191 3.58 12.77 -5.45
N TYR A 192 2.41 12.90 -4.88
CA TYR A 192 2.12 12.61 -3.47
C TYR A 192 1.29 11.34 -3.34
N VAL A 193 1.58 10.56 -2.30
CA VAL A 193 0.86 9.30 -2.04
C VAL A 193 -0.63 9.54 -1.84
N HIS A 194 -1.47 8.66 -2.40
CA HIS A 194 -2.92 8.72 -2.24
C HIS A 194 -3.36 8.49 -0.78
N ASP A 195 -2.84 7.43 -0.17
CA ASP A 195 -3.18 6.99 1.18
C ASP A 195 -2.83 8.06 2.22
N GLU A 196 -3.82 8.49 3.01
CA GLU A 196 -3.64 9.54 4.00
C GLU A 196 -2.72 9.10 5.15
N ALA A 197 -2.81 7.84 5.58
CA ALA A 197 -1.96 7.33 6.66
C ALA A 197 -0.48 7.30 6.23
N ALA A 198 -0.19 6.92 4.98
CA ALA A 198 1.14 7.00 4.41
C ALA A 198 1.61 8.45 4.22
N ALA A 199 0.71 9.35 3.80
CA ALA A 199 1.04 10.76 3.61
C ALA A 199 1.49 11.42 4.92
N PHE A 200 0.78 11.17 6.01
CA PHE A 200 1.14 11.69 7.35
C PHE A 200 2.41 11.05 7.94
N GLN A 201 2.95 10.01 7.29
CA GLN A 201 4.28 9.45 7.55
C GLN A 201 5.36 10.03 6.61
N GLY A 202 5.07 11.12 5.88
CA GLY A 202 6.00 11.72 4.92
C GLY A 202 6.07 10.99 3.58
N GLY A 203 5.04 10.21 3.22
CA GLY A 203 4.93 9.53 1.93
C GLY A 203 5.68 8.19 1.82
N VAL A 204 6.45 7.82 2.84
CA VAL A 204 7.17 6.53 2.91
C VAL A 204 6.50 5.62 3.92
N SER A 205 5.78 4.60 3.45
CA SER A 205 5.09 3.66 4.33
C SER A 205 5.06 2.25 3.76
N GLY A 206 4.94 1.26 4.63
CA GLY A 206 4.88 -0.15 4.23
C GLY A 206 3.57 -0.54 3.53
N ASN A 207 2.50 0.22 3.72
CA ASN A 207 1.20 -0.05 3.11
C ASN A 207 0.95 0.70 1.80
N ALA A 208 1.64 1.81 1.54
CA ALA A 208 1.47 2.67 0.37
C ALA A 208 2.65 3.63 0.18
N GLY A 209 2.67 4.36 -0.94
CA GLY A 209 3.64 5.43 -1.20
C GLY A 209 4.61 5.16 -2.33
N LEU A 210 4.70 3.93 -2.82
CA LEU A 210 5.59 3.59 -3.93
C LEU A 210 5.00 4.07 -5.26
N PHE A 211 5.82 4.75 -6.05
CA PHE A 211 5.58 5.12 -7.44
C PHE A 211 6.49 4.30 -8.35
N SER A 212 5.99 3.95 -9.53
CA SER A 212 6.76 3.21 -10.52
C SER A 212 6.14 3.36 -11.92
N ASN A 213 6.78 2.77 -12.92
CA ASN A 213 6.24 2.50 -14.23
C ASN A 213 6.25 1.00 -14.53
N ALA A 214 5.62 0.58 -15.63
CA ALA A 214 5.50 -0.85 -15.95
C ALA A 214 6.86 -1.52 -16.20
N ASN A 215 7.80 -0.83 -16.86
CA ASN A 215 9.11 -1.40 -17.16
C ASN A 215 9.95 -1.61 -15.89
N ASP A 216 10.01 -0.64 -15.01
CA ASP A 216 10.78 -0.75 -13.77
C ASP A 216 10.15 -1.75 -12.80
N LEU A 217 8.82 -1.77 -12.71
CA LEU A 217 8.12 -2.77 -11.92
C LEU A 217 8.37 -4.19 -12.47
N ALA A 218 8.42 -4.35 -13.80
CA ALA A 218 8.74 -5.65 -14.43
C ALA A 218 10.11 -6.18 -14.01
N LYS A 219 11.13 -5.31 -13.87
CA LYS A 219 12.47 -5.73 -13.39
C LYS A 219 12.40 -6.28 -11.96
N VAL A 220 11.68 -5.59 -11.06
CA VAL A 220 11.48 -6.06 -9.68
C VAL A 220 10.73 -7.39 -9.65
N LEU A 221 9.71 -7.54 -10.49
CA LEU A 221 8.93 -8.77 -10.55
C LEU A 221 9.69 -9.90 -11.25
N GLN A 222 10.57 -9.59 -12.21
CA GLN A 222 11.47 -10.56 -12.82
C GLN A 222 12.49 -11.10 -11.82
N LEU A 223 13.03 -10.24 -10.92
CA LEU A 223 13.83 -10.68 -9.79
C LEU A 223 13.08 -11.74 -8.95
N MET A 224 11.80 -11.49 -8.67
CA MET A 224 10.97 -12.41 -7.90
C MET A 224 10.68 -13.70 -8.66
N LEU A 225 10.35 -13.62 -9.96
CA LEU A 225 10.12 -14.76 -10.84
C LEU A 225 11.35 -15.64 -10.95
N ASN A 226 12.52 -15.04 -11.06
CA ASN A 226 13.82 -15.73 -11.12
C ASN A 226 14.34 -16.14 -9.71
N GLN A 227 13.47 -16.20 -8.71
CA GLN A 227 13.80 -16.67 -7.36
C GLN A 227 15.01 -15.94 -6.75
N GLY A 228 15.03 -14.62 -6.88
CA GLY A 228 16.00 -13.74 -6.24
C GLY A 228 17.23 -13.39 -7.07
N THR A 229 17.25 -13.65 -8.38
CA THR A 229 18.31 -13.28 -9.30
C THR A 229 17.83 -12.35 -10.41
N TYR A 230 18.66 -11.38 -10.80
CA TYR A 230 18.42 -10.50 -11.92
C TYR A 230 19.77 -10.01 -12.51
N GLY A 231 19.89 -10.00 -13.84
CA GLY A 231 21.10 -9.54 -14.52
C GLY A 231 22.39 -10.31 -14.16
N GLY A 232 22.27 -11.58 -13.75
CA GLY A 232 23.40 -12.39 -13.29
C GLY A 232 23.73 -12.27 -11.80
N GLU A 233 23.17 -11.26 -11.11
CA GLU A 233 23.40 -11.00 -9.70
C GLU A 233 22.32 -11.61 -8.81
N ARG A 234 22.70 -12.02 -7.59
CA ARG A 234 21.79 -12.56 -6.58
C ARG A 234 21.48 -11.50 -5.52
N TYR A 235 20.25 -11.05 -5.47
CA TYR A 235 19.73 -10.09 -4.49
C TYR A 235 19.10 -10.77 -3.27
N LEU A 236 18.41 -11.90 -3.49
CA LEU A 236 17.76 -12.67 -2.43
C LEU A 236 18.20 -14.13 -2.49
N SER A 237 18.35 -14.76 -1.33
CA SER A 237 18.58 -16.20 -1.29
C SER A 237 17.42 -16.96 -1.93
N LEU A 238 17.70 -18.14 -2.49
CA LEU A 238 16.67 -19.01 -3.04
C LEU A 238 15.61 -19.39 -2.00
N GLU A 239 16.08 -19.66 -0.78
CA GLU A 239 15.20 -20.01 0.35
C GLU A 239 14.27 -18.85 0.71
N THR A 240 14.78 -17.63 0.83
CA THR A 240 13.99 -16.44 1.10
C THR A 240 12.96 -16.19 -0.01
N SER A 241 13.39 -16.26 -1.26
CA SER A 241 12.48 -16.07 -2.41
C SER A 241 11.34 -17.09 -2.42
N ARG A 242 11.64 -18.37 -2.21
CA ARG A 242 10.63 -19.43 -2.12
C ARG A 242 9.72 -19.25 -0.92
N LEU A 243 10.28 -18.91 0.23
CA LEU A 243 9.51 -18.66 1.45
C LEU A 243 8.41 -17.61 1.21
N PHE A 244 8.75 -16.48 0.59
CA PHE A 244 7.78 -15.41 0.37
C PHE A 244 6.82 -15.66 -0.79
N THR A 245 7.28 -16.26 -1.89
CA THR A 245 6.46 -16.45 -3.10
C THR A 245 5.57 -17.68 -3.05
N GLN A 246 6.01 -18.76 -2.36
CA GLN A 246 5.28 -20.03 -2.30
C GLN A 246 4.39 -20.18 -1.07
N SER A 247 4.72 -19.50 0.04
CA SER A 247 3.91 -19.62 1.26
C SER A 247 2.48 -19.15 1.05
N LYS A 248 1.54 -19.87 1.66
CA LYS A 248 0.12 -19.55 1.72
C LYS A 248 -0.42 -19.86 3.11
N SER A 249 -1.29 -19.01 3.60
CA SER A 249 -2.04 -19.28 4.84
C SER A 249 -2.95 -20.50 4.66
N PRO A 250 -3.04 -21.40 5.65
CA PRO A 250 -3.95 -22.54 5.56
C PRO A 250 -5.44 -22.15 5.64
N THR A 251 -5.75 -20.94 6.12
CA THR A 251 -7.13 -20.51 6.40
C THR A 251 -7.63 -19.37 5.50
N CYS A 252 -6.75 -18.80 4.66
CA CYS A 252 -7.15 -17.73 3.74
C CYS A 252 -6.26 -17.69 2.49
N ARG A 253 -6.59 -16.80 1.54
CA ARG A 253 -5.86 -16.66 0.27
C ARG A 253 -4.48 -15.99 0.40
N ARG A 254 -4.10 -15.48 1.57
CA ARG A 254 -2.86 -14.69 1.72
C ARG A 254 -1.61 -15.55 1.75
N GLY A 255 -0.60 -15.11 0.98
CA GLY A 255 0.80 -15.45 1.18
C GLY A 255 1.48 -14.47 2.12
N LEU A 256 2.79 -14.62 2.32
CA LEU A 256 3.61 -13.69 3.11
C LEU A 256 3.76 -12.36 2.36
N GLY A 257 2.84 -11.43 2.61
CA GLY A 257 2.77 -10.12 1.94
C GLY A 257 2.06 -10.13 0.58
N PHE A 258 1.83 -11.29 -0.04
CA PHE A 258 1.15 -11.41 -1.33
C PHE A 258 -0.29 -11.93 -1.19
N ASP A 259 -1.11 -11.64 -2.20
CA ASP A 259 -2.35 -12.36 -2.46
C ASP A 259 -2.07 -13.56 -3.37
N LYS A 260 -2.92 -14.59 -3.27
CA LYS A 260 -2.90 -15.78 -4.12
C LYS A 260 -4.29 -16.07 -4.67
N PRO A 261 -4.39 -16.84 -5.77
CA PRO A 261 -5.66 -17.26 -6.32
C PRO A 261 -6.51 -18.04 -5.30
N VAL A 262 -7.83 -17.93 -5.45
CA VAL A 262 -8.79 -18.80 -4.78
C VAL A 262 -9.33 -19.79 -5.82
N ILE A 263 -8.67 -20.95 -5.89
CA ILE A 263 -9.01 -21.98 -6.87
C ILE A 263 -10.46 -22.46 -6.64
N GLY A 264 -11.20 -22.58 -7.73
CA GLY A 264 -12.61 -23.01 -7.68
C GLY A 264 -13.61 -21.92 -7.23
N ASN A 265 -13.14 -20.74 -6.85
CA ASN A 265 -14.02 -19.62 -6.49
C ASN A 265 -13.53 -18.28 -7.09
N PRO A 266 -13.83 -18.03 -8.37
CA PRO A 266 -13.40 -16.80 -9.06
C PRO A 266 -13.89 -15.51 -8.40
N LYS A 267 -15.08 -15.53 -7.79
CA LYS A 267 -15.65 -14.35 -7.11
C LYS A 267 -14.87 -13.92 -5.86
N ALA A 268 -14.21 -14.87 -5.20
CA ALA A 268 -13.37 -14.61 -4.03
C ALA A 268 -11.90 -14.39 -4.41
N SER A 269 -11.52 -14.71 -5.67
CA SER A 269 -10.15 -14.58 -6.15
C SER A 269 -9.83 -13.10 -6.48
N PRO A 270 -8.66 -12.61 -6.08
CA PRO A 270 -8.22 -11.25 -6.40
C PRO A 270 -7.63 -11.13 -7.82
N CYS A 271 -7.42 -12.25 -8.51
CA CYS A 271 -6.86 -12.37 -9.85
C CYS A 271 -7.79 -13.16 -10.78
N GLY A 272 -7.40 -13.34 -12.05
CA GLY A 272 -8.16 -14.06 -13.05
C GLY A 272 -8.55 -15.47 -12.62
N ALA A 273 -9.67 -15.96 -13.14
CA ALA A 273 -10.20 -17.29 -12.82
C ALA A 273 -9.32 -18.43 -13.32
N LEU A 274 -8.55 -18.18 -14.39
CA LEU A 274 -7.66 -19.14 -15.02
C LEU A 274 -6.24 -19.15 -14.42
N ALA A 275 -5.98 -18.27 -13.44
CA ALA A 275 -4.67 -18.20 -12.79
C ALA A 275 -4.36 -19.47 -11.98
N PRO A 276 -3.22 -20.15 -12.23
CA PRO A 276 -2.83 -21.35 -11.47
C PRO A 276 -2.51 -21.02 -10.00
N ALA A 277 -2.49 -22.04 -9.16
CA ALA A 277 -2.32 -21.90 -7.70
C ALA A 277 -0.94 -21.33 -7.30
N SER A 278 0.06 -21.45 -8.16
CA SER A 278 1.41 -20.92 -7.98
C SER A 278 1.47 -19.40 -8.05
N VAL A 279 0.52 -18.75 -8.72
CA VAL A 279 0.46 -17.31 -8.92
C VAL A 279 0.48 -16.56 -7.59
N TYR A 280 1.22 -15.47 -7.55
CA TYR A 280 1.24 -14.53 -6.45
C TYR A 280 1.29 -13.08 -6.97
N GLY A 281 0.76 -12.16 -6.21
CA GLY A 281 0.73 -10.75 -6.59
C GLY A 281 -0.04 -9.90 -5.61
N HIS A 282 -0.45 -8.72 -6.04
CA HIS A 282 -1.27 -7.83 -5.22
C HIS A 282 -2.04 -6.83 -6.07
N THR A 283 -3.09 -6.28 -5.51
CA THR A 283 -3.85 -5.16 -6.09
C THR A 283 -3.59 -3.88 -5.30
N GLY A 284 -3.60 -2.72 -5.99
CA GLY A 284 -3.52 -1.41 -5.37
C GLY A 284 -4.86 -0.68 -5.36
N PHE A 285 -5.10 0.13 -4.34
CA PHE A 285 -6.32 0.94 -4.20
C PHE A 285 -6.51 1.89 -5.39
N THR A 286 -5.43 2.45 -5.91
CA THR A 286 -5.44 3.34 -7.08
C THR A 286 -5.78 2.66 -8.41
N GLY A 287 -6.01 1.34 -8.38
CA GLY A 287 -6.45 0.54 -9.53
C GLY A 287 -5.36 -0.32 -10.15
N THR A 288 -4.14 -0.24 -9.65
CA THR A 288 -3.01 -1.04 -10.12
C THR A 288 -3.13 -2.50 -9.68
N CYS A 289 -2.46 -3.40 -10.39
CA CYS A 289 -2.15 -4.75 -9.91
C CYS A 289 -0.92 -5.29 -10.63
N PHE A 290 -0.33 -6.31 -10.02
CA PHE A 290 0.62 -7.20 -10.67
C PHE A 290 0.34 -8.65 -10.24
N TRP A 291 0.64 -9.59 -11.14
CA TRP A 291 0.60 -11.03 -10.87
C TRP A 291 1.79 -11.68 -11.53
N VAL A 292 2.49 -12.51 -10.78
CA VAL A 292 3.62 -13.31 -11.24
C VAL A 292 3.19 -14.76 -11.26
N ASP A 293 3.37 -15.40 -12.40
CA ASP A 293 3.04 -16.80 -12.66
C ASP A 293 4.31 -17.58 -12.97
N PRO A 294 4.84 -18.34 -12.00
CA PRO A 294 6.04 -19.15 -12.21
C PRO A 294 5.84 -20.29 -13.22
N ASP A 295 4.64 -20.85 -13.31
CA ASP A 295 4.36 -22.02 -14.17
C ASP A 295 4.41 -21.62 -15.66
N ASN A 296 3.88 -20.44 -15.99
CA ASN A 296 3.86 -19.92 -17.36
C ASN A 296 4.98 -18.91 -17.65
N GLN A 297 5.90 -18.66 -16.71
CA GLN A 297 6.94 -17.62 -16.82
C GLN A 297 6.37 -16.27 -17.21
N LEU A 298 5.22 -15.90 -16.62
CA LEU A 298 4.43 -14.74 -16.99
C LEU A 298 4.43 -13.70 -15.87
N ILE A 299 4.61 -12.44 -16.25
CA ILE A 299 4.39 -11.27 -15.39
C ILE A 299 3.26 -10.44 -16.02
N TYR A 300 2.16 -10.31 -15.30
CA TYR A 300 1.06 -9.43 -15.68
C TYR A 300 1.09 -8.17 -14.80
N ILE A 301 1.22 -7.01 -15.44
CA ILE A 301 1.20 -5.69 -14.79
C ILE A 301 0.06 -4.87 -15.39
N PHE A 302 -0.76 -4.30 -14.53
CA PHE A 302 -1.79 -3.35 -14.92
C PHE A 302 -1.68 -2.08 -14.06
N LEU A 303 -1.40 -0.95 -14.70
CA LEU A 303 -1.28 0.34 -14.03
C LEU A 303 -2.46 1.24 -14.39
N SER A 304 -2.99 1.93 -13.39
CA SER A 304 -4.14 2.81 -13.53
C SER A 304 -4.14 3.85 -12.42
N ASN A 305 -4.69 5.01 -12.69
CA ASN A 305 -5.00 6.04 -11.71
C ASN A 305 -6.53 6.23 -11.58
N ARG A 306 -7.28 5.13 -11.42
CA ARG A 306 -8.75 5.11 -11.40
C ARG A 306 -9.37 6.10 -10.42
N VAL A 307 -8.65 6.43 -9.34
CA VAL A 307 -9.13 7.37 -8.31
C VAL A 307 -9.02 8.83 -8.74
N ASN A 308 -8.46 9.11 -9.90
CA ASN A 308 -8.47 10.45 -10.48
C ASN A 308 -9.68 10.62 -11.42
N PRO A 309 -10.48 11.69 -11.30
CA PRO A 309 -10.37 12.74 -10.29
C PRO A 309 -10.92 12.33 -8.92
N SER A 310 -11.63 11.21 -8.77
CA SER A 310 -12.32 10.84 -7.53
C SER A 310 -12.25 9.35 -7.24
N ARG A 311 -11.95 9.00 -5.98
CA ARG A 311 -12.01 7.62 -5.46
C ARG A 311 -13.40 6.98 -5.51
N ALA A 312 -14.45 7.76 -5.71
CA ALA A 312 -15.81 7.27 -5.93
C ALA A 312 -15.96 6.50 -7.25
N ASN A 313 -15.04 6.63 -8.20
CA ASN A 313 -15.03 5.85 -9.44
C ASN A 313 -14.65 4.39 -9.13
N ASN A 314 -15.62 3.47 -9.30
CA ASN A 314 -15.41 2.04 -9.08
C ASN A 314 -15.58 1.19 -10.36
N LYS A 315 -15.62 1.79 -11.54
CA LYS A 315 -15.85 1.08 -12.81
C LYS A 315 -14.82 -0.04 -13.04
N LEU A 316 -13.56 0.18 -12.67
CA LEU A 316 -12.50 -0.82 -12.80
C LEU A 316 -12.82 -2.11 -12.02
N GLY A 317 -13.34 -1.99 -10.80
CA GLY A 317 -13.74 -3.12 -9.97
C GLY A 317 -15.08 -3.72 -10.38
N SER A 318 -16.11 -2.88 -10.59
CA SER A 318 -17.45 -3.37 -10.91
C SER A 318 -17.58 -4.07 -12.28
N LEU A 319 -16.63 -3.82 -13.19
CA LEU A 319 -16.56 -4.45 -14.51
C LEU A 319 -15.51 -5.57 -14.57
N ASP A 320 -14.85 -5.90 -13.48
CA ASP A 320 -13.82 -6.94 -13.37
C ASP A 320 -12.68 -6.81 -14.41
N ILE A 321 -12.31 -5.58 -14.76
CA ILE A 321 -11.41 -5.30 -15.90
C ILE A 321 -10.07 -6.03 -15.74
N ARG A 322 -9.43 -5.95 -14.56
CA ARG A 322 -8.10 -6.52 -14.32
C ARG A 322 -8.11 -8.04 -14.45
N THR A 323 -9.09 -8.70 -13.86
CA THR A 323 -9.23 -10.17 -13.88
C THR A 323 -9.60 -10.67 -15.28
N ARG A 324 -10.49 -9.97 -15.99
CA ARG A 324 -10.86 -10.30 -17.37
C ARG A 324 -9.70 -10.17 -18.36
N ILE A 325 -8.84 -9.17 -18.21
CA ILE A 325 -7.63 -9.03 -19.02
C ILE A 325 -6.68 -10.20 -18.73
N GLN A 326 -6.47 -10.55 -17.47
CA GLN A 326 -5.62 -11.68 -17.09
C GLN A 326 -6.14 -13.00 -17.68
N ASP A 327 -7.44 -13.25 -17.60
CA ASP A 327 -8.04 -14.46 -18.21
C ASP A 327 -7.91 -14.47 -19.74
N ALA A 328 -7.97 -13.31 -20.40
CA ALA A 328 -7.74 -13.22 -21.84
C ALA A 328 -6.30 -13.59 -22.22
N ILE A 329 -5.33 -13.22 -21.40
CA ILE A 329 -3.92 -13.59 -21.55
C ILE A 329 -3.77 -15.13 -21.44
N TYR A 330 -4.33 -15.76 -20.41
CA TYR A 330 -4.27 -17.22 -20.25
C TYR A 330 -4.91 -17.96 -21.43
N LYS A 331 -6.08 -17.51 -21.89
CA LYS A 331 -6.73 -18.08 -23.09
C LYS A 331 -5.87 -17.98 -24.36
N ALA A 332 -5.05 -16.93 -24.47
CA ALA A 332 -4.13 -16.77 -25.60
C ALA A 332 -2.93 -17.73 -25.51
N ILE A 333 -2.41 -17.96 -24.30
CA ILE A 333 -1.34 -18.93 -24.05
C ILE A 333 -1.82 -20.35 -24.38
N ASP A 334 -2.99 -20.77 -23.88
CA ASP A 334 -3.56 -22.11 -24.13
C ASP A 334 -3.77 -22.37 -25.62
N ARG A 335 -4.28 -21.38 -26.37
CA ARG A 335 -4.46 -21.52 -27.84
C ARG A 335 -3.15 -21.69 -28.59
N LYS A 336 -2.07 -21.10 -28.12
CA LYS A 336 -0.76 -21.27 -28.73
C LYS A 336 -0.23 -22.68 -28.49
N SER A 337 -0.30 -23.15 -27.25
CA SER A 337 0.13 -24.51 -26.90
C SER A 337 -0.61 -25.61 -27.69
N GLN A 338 -1.91 -25.39 -28.01
CA GLN A 338 -2.70 -26.33 -28.85
C GLN A 338 -2.36 -26.29 -30.34
N LYS A 339 -1.71 -25.20 -30.83
CA LYS A 339 -1.29 -25.13 -32.26
C LYS A 339 0.13 -25.66 -32.47
N ASP A 340 0.92 -25.65 -31.41
CA ASP A 340 2.33 -26.09 -31.43
C ASP A 340 2.44 -27.60 -31.04
N SER A 341 1.32 -28.24 -30.64
CA SER A 341 1.17 -29.69 -30.40
C SER A 341 0.55 -30.40 -31.61
#